data_da9e20cc1bb9ecd428baa137e3319d54
#
_entry.id   da9e20cc1bb9ecd428baa137e3319d54
#
_cell.length_a   1.000
_cell.length_b   1.000
_cell.length_c   1.000
_cell.angle_alpha   90.00
_cell.angle_beta   90.00
_cell.angle_gamma   90.00
#
_symmetry.space_group_name_H-M   'P 1'
#
loop_
_entity.id
_entity.type
_entity.pdbx_description
1 polymer ?
#
loop_
_entity_poly.entity_id
_entity_poly.type
_entity_poly.pdbx_seq_one_letter_code
_entity_poly.pdbx_strand_id
1 'polypeptide(L)'
;ETELVIDQALLVKKGTKLSDITLICSHEQGLLQGKLWLEENLPLAQTRVVSSTAEGARLASISDGSVAAVASAAAADVYGLEVYAPRIQESDANKTRFYALSMGEGRKERADRMLFSAKGNISDFPKLIKAFGLAKPAAITARPLKTTLGEYIWLIELKDSGYDEFLKISKVEGFEFKYYGSFPLI
;
A
#
# COMPACT_ATOMS: atom_id res chain seq x y z
N GLU A 1 4.90 -6.57 11.25
CA GLU A 1 4.27 -6.29 9.94
C GLU A 1 2.87 -6.88 9.91
N THR A 2 1.92 -6.19 9.31
CA THR A 2 0.57 -6.71 9.04
C THR A 2 0.12 -6.35 7.63
N GLU A 3 -0.69 -7.19 7.01
CA GLU A 3 -1.32 -6.94 5.72
C GLU A 3 -2.81 -6.71 5.92
N LEU A 4 -3.34 -5.64 5.34
CA LEU A 4 -4.78 -5.39 5.29
C LEU A 4 -5.27 -5.53 3.85
N VAL A 5 -6.32 -6.32 3.67
CA VAL A 5 -7.07 -6.35 2.41
C VAL A 5 -7.79 -5.01 2.26
N ILE A 6 -7.65 -4.39 1.11
CA ILE A 6 -8.30 -3.12 0.80
C ILE A 6 -9.57 -3.42 0.01
N ASP A 7 -10.69 -3.38 0.70
CA ASP A 7 -12.01 -3.52 0.09
C ASP A 7 -12.58 -2.14 -0.25
N GLN A 8 -13.03 -1.98 -1.49
CA GLN A 8 -13.77 -0.80 -1.94
C GLN A 8 -15.27 -1.09 -1.86
N ALA A 9 -16.02 -0.13 -1.35
CA ALA A 9 -17.47 -0.19 -1.25
C ALA A 9 -18.09 1.03 -1.92
N LEU A 10 -19.30 0.89 -2.45
CA LEU A 10 -20.12 2.02 -2.83
C LEU A 10 -20.85 2.52 -1.57
N LEU A 11 -20.57 3.74 -1.19
CA LEU A 11 -21.17 4.43 -0.05
C LEU A 11 -22.15 5.49 -0.53
N VAL A 12 -23.32 5.51 0.07
CA VAL A 12 -24.41 6.43 -0.29
C VAL A 12 -25.02 7.05 0.96
N LYS A 13 -25.75 8.14 0.79
CA LYS A 13 -26.58 8.68 1.86
C LYS A 13 -27.73 7.70 2.13
N LYS A 14 -28.09 7.56 3.40
CA LYS A 14 -29.14 6.61 3.82
C LYS A 14 -30.43 6.79 3.04
N GLY A 15 -30.93 5.69 2.49
CA GLY A 15 -32.16 5.67 1.69
C GLY A 15 -32.03 6.10 0.24
N THR A 16 -30.81 6.36 -0.28
CA THR A 16 -30.54 6.66 -1.68
C THR A 16 -30.77 5.43 -2.54
N LYS A 17 -31.44 5.59 -3.70
CA LYS A 17 -31.57 4.56 -4.73
C LYS A 17 -30.45 4.71 -5.76
N LEU A 18 -30.04 3.62 -6.41
CA LEU A 18 -29.05 3.70 -7.50
C LEU A 18 -29.44 4.65 -8.61
N SER A 19 -30.75 4.71 -8.94
CA SER A 19 -31.30 5.61 -9.95
C SER A 19 -31.09 7.10 -9.66
N ASP A 20 -30.90 7.45 -8.40
CA ASP A 20 -30.76 8.84 -7.98
C ASP A 20 -29.33 9.34 -8.06
N ILE A 21 -28.37 8.41 -8.22
CA ILE A 21 -26.95 8.69 -8.25
C ILE A 21 -26.55 9.21 -9.63
N THR A 22 -26.08 10.44 -9.68
CA THR A 22 -25.59 11.10 -10.90
C THR A 22 -24.09 11.33 -10.88
N LEU A 23 -23.47 11.29 -9.69
CA LEU A 23 -22.04 11.55 -9.51
C LEU A 23 -21.41 10.56 -8.52
N ILE A 24 -20.24 10.05 -8.85
CA ILE A 24 -19.46 9.15 -8.01
C ILE A 24 -18.09 9.81 -7.72
N CYS A 25 -17.77 10.02 -6.46
CA CYS A 25 -16.53 10.68 -6.02
C CYS A 25 -15.60 9.68 -5.34
N SER A 26 -14.32 9.67 -5.72
CA SER A 26 -13.26 8.94 -5.03
C SER A 26 -11.86 9.42 -5.45
N HIS A 27 -10.83 8.91 -4.78
CA HIS A 27 -9.46 8.96 -5.31
C HIS A 27 -9.40 8.13 -6.61
N GLU A 28 -8.52 8.54 -7.53
CA GLU A 28 -8.36 7.88 -8.85
C GLU A 28 -8.22 6.36 -8.72
N GLN A 29 -7.39 5.89 -7.79
CA GLN A 29 -7.17 4.46 -7.57
C GLN A 29 -8.46 3.73 -7.12
N GLY A 30 -9.30 4.35 -6.29
CA GLY A 30 -10.57 3.76 -5.87
C GLY A 30 -11.55 3.62 -7.04
N LEU A 31 -11.64 4.64 -7.90
CA LEU A 31 -12.47 4.57 -9.13
C LEU A 31 -11.98 3.50 -10.09
N LEU A 32 -10.66 3.38 -10.27
CA LEU A 32 -10.06 2.36 -11.13
C LEU A 32 -10.34 0.94 -10.62
N GLN A 33 -10.24 0.73 -9.32
CA GLN A 33 -10.47 -0.59 -8.72
C GLN A 33 -11.92 -1.07 -8.81
N GLY A 34 -12.88 -0.15 -8.75
CA GLY A 34 -14.32 -0.46 -8.87
C GLY A 34 -14.89 -0.27 -10.26
N LYS A 35 -14.06 -0.02 -11.27
CA LYS A 35 -14.49 0.45 -12.59
C LYS A 35 -15.54 -0.46 -13.24
N LEU A 36 -15.28 -1.76 -13.33
CA LEU A 36 -16.20 -2.70 -13.99
C LEU A 36 -17.56 -2.71 -13.28
N TRP A 37 -17.55 -2.77 -11.95
CA TRP A 37 -18.79 -2.75 -11.18
C TRP A 37 -19.59 -1.45 -11.40
N LEU A 38 -18.90 -0.30 -11.42
CA LEU A 38 -19.52 1.01 -11.64
C LEU A 38 -20.10 1.13 -13.05
N GLU A 39 -19.41 0.68 -14.08
CA GLU A 39 -19.87 0.69 -15.47
C GLU A 39 -21.11 -0.21 -15.65
N GLU A 40 -21.18 -1.35 -14.96
CA GLU A 40 -22.29 -2.28 -15.04
C GLU A 40 -23.53 -1.77 -14.28
N ASN A 41 -23.36 -1.20 -13.08
CA ASN A 41 -24.45 -0.86 -12.18
C ASN A 41 -24.86 0.63 -12.21
N LEU A 42 -23.98 1.52 -12.63
CA LEU A 42 -24.16 2.98 -12.66
C LEU A 42 -23.62 3.59 -13.97
N PRO A 43 -24.00 3.06 -15.14
CA PRO A 43 -23.44 3.46 -16.44
C PRO A 43 -23.69 4.93 -16.81
N LEU A 44 -24.69 5.58 -16.21
CA LEU A 44 -25.03 6.97 -16.49
C LEU A 44 -24.44 7.96 -15.48
N ALA A 45 -23.87 7.48 -14.36
CA ALA A 45 -23.28 8.35 -13.36
C ALA A 45 -21.90 8.83 -13.80
N GLN A 46 -21.61 10.11 -13.60
CA GLN A 46 -20.30 10.68 -13.85
C GLN A 46 -19.35 10.32 -12.72
N THR A 47 -18.06 10.17 -13.02
CA THR A 47 -17.03 9.99 -12.01
C THR A 47 -16.24 11.28 -11.81
N ARG A 48 -15.88 11.59 -10.56
CA ARG A 48 -15.04 12.72 -10.18
C ARG A 48 -13.87 12.26 -9.31
N VAL A 49 -12.66 12.51 -9.78
CA VAL A 49 -11.46 12.30 -8.98
C VAL A 49 -11.35 13.41 -7.93
N VAL A 50 -11.12 13.00 -6.69
CA VAL A 50 -10.88 13.89 -5.53
C VAL A 50 -9.59 13.50 -4.81
N SER A 51 -9.16 14.30 -3.84
CA SER A 51 -7.86 14.15 -3.18
C SER A 51 -7.69 12.85 -2.38
N SER A 52 -8.79 12.23 -1.93
CA SER A 52 -8.79 10.97 -1.19
C SER A 52 -10.17 10.29 -1.25
N THR A 53 -10.22 8.99 -0.96
CA THR A 53 -11.48 8.26 -0.81
C THR A 53 -12.34 8.84 0.34
N ALA A 54 -11.69 9.31 1.41
CA ALA A 54 -12.35 10.00 2.53
C ALA A 54 -13.01 11.32 2.11
N GLU A 55 -12.38 12.10 1.25
CA GLU A 55 -12.98 13.31 0.68
C GLU A 55 -14.20 12.98 -0.18
N GLY A 56 -14.15 11.89 -0.95
CA GLY A 56 -15.32 11.36 -1.68
C GLY A 56 -16.48 11.05 -0.73
N ALA A 57 -16.21 10.32 0.37
CA ALA A 57 -17.22 10.01 1.37
C ALA A 57 -17.81 11.26 2.02
N ARG A 58 -16.98 12.25 2.35
CA ARG A 58 -17.43 13.56 2.88
C ARG A 58 -18.39 14.27 1.88
N LEU A 59 -18.06 14.30 0.61
CA LEU A 59 -18.91 14.93 -0.41
C LEU A 59 -20.25 14.21 -0.52
N ALA A 60 -20.26 12.88 -0.51
CA ALA A 60 -21.49 12.09 -0.53
C ALA A 60 -22.37 12.39 0.70
N SER A 61 -21.78 12.51 1.90
CA SER A 61 -22.52 12.74 3.14
C SER A 61 -23.26 14.08 3.20
N ILE A 62 -22.70 15.13 2.59
CA ILE A 62 -23.30 16.48 2.58
C ILE A 62 -24.20 16.72 1.37
N SER A 63 -24.28 15.78 0.41
CA SER A 63 -25.14 15.89 -0.77
C SER A 63 -26.62 15.67 -0.44
N ASP A 64 -27.48 15.85 -1.42
CA ASP A 64 -28.91 15.53 -1.37
C ASP A 64 -29.23 14.05 -1.62
N GLY A 65 -28.20 13.20 -1.81
CA GLY A 65 -28.32 11.79 -2.18
C GLY A 65 -27.94 11.51 -3.63
N SER A 66 -27.69 12.54 -4.45
CA SER A 66 -27.27 12.38 -5.85
C SER A 66 -25.79 12.01 -6.01
N VAL A 67 -25.00 12.11 -4.93
CA VAL A 67 -23.58 11.79 -4.93
C VAL A 67 -23.30 10.51 -4.13
N ALA A 68 -22.62 9.58 -4.74
CA ALA A 68 -22.05 8.39 -4.09
C ALA A 68 -20.54 8.50 -3.95
N ALA A 69 -19.94 7.68 -3.09
CA ALA A 69 -18.50 7.58 -2.95
C ALA A 69 -18.03 6.14 -3.09
N VAL A 70 -16.83 5.97 -3.65
CA VAL A 70 -16.08 4.71 -3.54
C VAL A 70 -15.02 4.88 -2.46
N ALA A 71 -15.17 4.11 -1.38
CA ALA A 71 -14.25 4.14 -0.23
C ALA A 71 -14.32 2.82 0.54
N SER A 72 -13.51 2.69 1.61
CA SER A 72 -13.63 1.54 2.51
C SER A 72 -14.98 1.54 3.23
N ALA A 73 -15.52 0.36 3.53
CA ALA A 73 -16.79 0.25 4.29
C ALA A 73 -16.75 0.99 5.64
N ALA A 74 -15.59 1.02 6.31
CA ALA A 74 -15.43 1.75 7.57
C ALA A 74 -15.66 3.28 7.44
N ALA A 75 -15.51 3.85 6.26
CA ALA A 75 -15.81 5.27 6.05
C ALA A 75 -17.32 5.57 6.14
N ALA A 76 -18.19 4.59 5.95
CA ALA A 76 -19.63 4.78 6.11
C ALA A 76 -19.98 5.22 7.53
N ASP A 77 -19.44 4.55 8.55
CA ASP A 77 -19.67 4.90 9.96
C ASP A 77 -19.15 6.30 10.30
N VAL A 78 -17.97 6.66 9.78
CA VAL A 78 -17.34 7.95 10.06
C VAL A 78 -18.15 9.13 9.47
N TYR A 79 -18.71 8.95 8.28
CA TYR A 79 -19.42 10.01 7.56
C TYR A 79 -20.95 9.90 7.61
N GLY A 80 -21.51 8.96 8.37
CA GLY A 80 -22.96 8.76 8.47
C GLY A 80 -23.61 8.32 7.16
N LEU A 81 -22.88 7.55 6.37
CA LEU A 81 -23.33 6.94 5.14
C LEU A 81 -23.75 5.49 5.36
N GLU A 82 -24.34 4.86 4.36
CA GLU A 82 -24.56 3.41 4.34
C GLU A 82 -23.75 2.76 3.22
N VAL A 83 -23.36 1.52 3.47
CA VAL A 83 -22.71 0.67 2.46
C VAL A 83 -23.80 0.12 1.55
N TYR A 84 -23.91 0.66 0.34
CA TYR A 84 -24.87 0.17 -0.66
C TYR A 84 -24.41 -1.16 -1.25
N ALA A 85 -23.16 -1.22 -1.69
CA ALA A 85 -22.56 -2.43 -2.22
C ALA A 85 -21.14 -2.59 -1.62
N PRO A 86 -20.87 -3.68 -0.89
CA PRO A 86 -19.53 -4.01 -0.42
C PRO A 86 -18.71 -4.66 -1.53
N ARG A 87 -17.37 -4.53 -1.44
CA ARG A 87 -16.42 -5.29 -2.27
C ARG A 87 -16.67 -5.14 -3.78
N ILE A 88 -16.76 -3.89 -4.25
CA ILE A 88 -16.95 -3.56 -5.67
C ILE A 88 -15.66 -3.62 -6.49
N GLN A 89 -14.50 -3.91 -5.86
CA GLN A 89 -13.23 -4.03 -6.56
C GLN A 89 -13.15 -5.29 -7.42
N GLU A 90 -12.44 -5.21 -8.54
CA GLU A 90 -12.25 -6.31 -9.49
C GLU A 90 -11.34 -7.43 -8.97
N SER A 91 -10.47 -7.14 -7.98
CA SER A 91 -9.47 -8.08 -7.49
C SER A 91 -9.37 -8.05 -5.98
N ASP A 92 -9.37 -9.24 -5.37
CA ASP A 92 -9.08 -9.42 -3.94
C ASP A 92 -7.58 -9.41 -3.62
N ALA A 93 -6.73 -9.26 -4.63
CA ALA A 93 -5.28 -9.19 -4.45
C ALA A 93 -4.80 -7.83 -3.95
N ASN A 94 -5.70 -6.84 -3.83
CA ASN A 94 -5.36 -5.51 -3.33
C ASN A 94 -5.12 -5.53 -1.83
N LYS A 95 -3.85 -5.56 -1.45
CA LYS A 95 -3.41 -5.55 -0.05
C LYS A 95 -2.47 -4.39 0.19
N THR A 96 -2.62 -3.76 1.33
CA THR A 96 -1.66 -2.77 1.83
C THR A 96 -0.90 -3.38 3.02
N ARG A 97 0.41 -3.29 2.94
CA ARG A 97 1.32 -3.77 3.97
C ARG A 97 1.70 -2.60 4.89
N PHE A 98 1.60 -2.84 6.18
CA PHE A 98 1.92 -1.86 7.22
C PHE A 98 3.05 -2.36 8.09
N TYR A 99 3.98 -1.46 8.42
CA TYR A 99 5.06 -1.71 9.37
C TYR A 99 4.83 -0.90 10.63
N ALA A 100 4.89 -1.53 11.79
CA ALA A 100 4.98 -0.82 13.06
C ALA A 100 6.43 -0.38 13.26
N LEU A 101 6.67 0.91 13.38
CA LEU A 101 7.99 1.48 13.58
C LEU A 101 8.12 1.98 15.02
N SER A 102 9.28 1.74 15.64
CA SER A 102 9.64 2.28 16.95
C SER A 102 11.03 2.92 16.90
N MET A 103 11.29 3.82 17.84
CA MET A 103 12.62 4.34 18.06
C MET A 103 13.47 3.31 18.82
N GLY A 104 14.73 3.17 18.45
CA GLY A 104 15.67 2.27 19.10
C GLY A 104 16.32 1.27 18.13
N GLU A 105 17.07 0.32 18.70
CA GLU A 105 17.71 -0.75 17.94
C GLU A 105 16.67 -1.77 17.47
N GLY A 106 16.80 -2.19 16.20
CA GLY A 106 15.99 -3.27 15.65
C GLY A 106 16.30 -4.61 16.31
N ARG A 107 15.28 -5.45 16.43
CA ARG A 107 15.42 -6.83 16.91
C ARG A 107 16.43 -7.60 16.07
N LYS A 108 17.37 -8.33 16.70
CA LYS A 108 18.48 -9.01 16.03
C LYS A 108 18.27 -10.51 15.82
N GLU A 109 17.34 -11.10 16.55
CA GLU A 109 17.02 -12.52 16.43
C GLU A 109 16.46 -12.83 15.05
N ARG A 110 16.64 -14.08 14.61
CA ARG A 110 16.05 -14.58 13.38
C ARG A 110 14.53 -14.56 13.48
N ALA A 111 13.86 -14.08 12.42
CA ALA A 111 12.42 -14.01 12.33
C ALA A 111 11.96 -14.24 10.88
N ASP A 112 10.64 -14.22 10.63
CA ASP A 112 10.05 -14.45 9.31
C ASP A 112 10.58 -13.46 8.25
N ARG A 113 10.94 -12.26 8.72
CA ARG A 113 11.49 -11.17 7.88
C ARG A 113 12.64 -10.46 8.57
N MET A 114 13.55 -9.95 7.75
CA MET A 114 14.61 -9.02 8.13
C MET A 114 14.65 -7.86 7.15
N LEU A 115 14.67 -6.63 7.64
CA LEU A 115 14.75 -5.41 6.83
C LEU A 115 16.08 -4.68 7.07
N PHE A 116 16.71 -4.30 5.99
CA PHE A 116 17.87 -3.42 5.99
C PHE A 116 17.88 -2.53 4.74
N SER A 117 18.69 -1.49 4.74
CA SER A 117 19.00 -0.73 3.53
C SER A 117 20.44 -0.86 3.11
N ALA A 118 20.68 -0.75 1.82
CA ALA A 118 21.98 -0.60 1.19
C ALA A 118 21.96 0.64 0.30
N LYS A 119 22.92 1.55 0.47
CA LYS A 119 23.08 2.73 -0.36
C LYS A 119 24.36 2.61 -1.16
N GLY A 120 24.33 2.84 -2.46
CA GLY A 120 25.52 2.73 -3.31
C GLY A 120 25.19 2.95 -4.79
N ASN A 121 26.13 2.61 -5.66
CA ASN A 121 25.97 2.77 -7.11
C ASN A 121 25.23 1.57 -7.72
N ILE A 122 24.36 1.85 -8.69
CA ILE A 122 23.57 0.81 -9.40
C ILE A 122 24.48 -0.22 -10.09
N SER A 123 25.67 0.18 -10.55
CA SER A 123 26.65 -0.72 -11.19
C SER A 123 27.15 -1.83 -10.25
N ASP A 124 27.14 -1.58 -8.94
CA ASP A 124 27.59 -2.53 -7.92
C ASP A 124 26.46 -3.42 -7.39
N PHE A 125 25.20 -3.14 -7.74
CA PHE A 125 24.04 -3.90 -7.30
C PHE A 125 24.13 -5.43 -7.54
N PRO A 126 24.70 -5.93 -8.66
CA PRO A 126 24.91 -7.36 -8.84
C PRO A 126 25.81 -8.01 -7.76
N LYS A 127 26.80 -7.27 -7.21
CA LYS A 127 27.62 -7.75 -6.11
C LYS A 127 26.80 -7.93 -4.83
N LEU A 128 25.88 -6.99 -4.58
CA LEU A 128 24.98 -7.06 -3.44
C LEU A 128 24.03 -8.27 -3.53
N ILE A 129 23.42 -8.50 -4.69
CA ILE A 129 22.56 -9.67 -4.91
C ILE A 129 23.33 -10.98 -4.73
N LYS A 130 24.54 -11.06 -5.23
CA LYS A 130 25.40 -12.25 -5.05
C LYS A 130 25.69 -12.54 -3.56
N ALA A 131 25.80 -11.50 -2.75
CA ALA A 131 26.08 -11.65 -1.31
C ALA A 131 24.89 -12.20 -0.51
N PHE A 132 23.68 -12.21 -1.05
CA PHE A 132 22.55 -12.86 -0.38
C PHE A 132 22.74 -14.37 -0.24
N GLY A 133 23.52 -14.98 -1.12
CA GLY A 133 23.81 -16.43 -1.05
C GLY A 133 22.52 -17.24 -1.11
N LEU A 134 22.20 -17.93 0.01
CA LEU A 134 20.97 -18.74 0.13
C LEU A 134 19.78 -17.93 0.71
N ALA A 135 20.00 -16.72 1.17
CA ALA A 135 18.93 -15.88 1.71
C ALA A 135 17.95 -15.48 0.59
N LYS A 136 16.65 -15.62 0.87
CA LYS A 136 15.60 -15.40 -0.12
C LYS A 136 15.03 -13.98 0.01
N PRO A 137 15.14 -13.13 -1.01
CA PRO A 137 14.47 -11.82 -0.95
C PRO A 137 12.94 -12.01 -0.92
N ALA A 138 12.29 -11.26 -0.03
CA ALA A 138 10.85 -11.09 0.01
C ALA A 138 10.44 -9.87 -0.80
N ALA A 139 11.20 -8.77 -0.65
CA ALA A 139 11.01 -7.54 -1.41
C ALA A 139 12.33 -6.78 -1.58
N ILE A 140 12.47 -6.09 -2.69
CA ILE A 140 13.56 -5.13 -2.94
C ILE A 140 12.92 -3.88 -3.56
N THR A 141 13.00 -2.76 -2.85
CA THR A 141 12.51 -1.47 -3.33
C THR A 141 13.69 -0.53 -3.54
N ALA A 142 13.86 -0.03 -4.76
CA ALA A 142 14.91 0.91 -5.11
C ALA A 142 14.37 2.35 -5.16
N ARG A 143 15.13 3.28 -4.63
CA ARG A 143 14.89 4.74 -4.74
C ARG A 143 16.15 5.43 -5.21
N PRO A 144 16.11 6.18 -6.33
CA PRO A 144 17.25 6.97 -6.77
C PRO A 144 17.54 8.08 -5.75
N LEU A 145 18.81 8.30 -5.48
CA LEU A 145 19.24 9.48 -4.73
C LEU A 145 19.30 10.65 -5.70
N LYS A 146 18.58 11.73 -5.37
CA LYS A 146 18.52 12.92 -6.23
C LYS A 146 19.83 13.73 -6.25
N THR A 147 20.78 13.36 -5.41
CA THR A 147 22.06 14.08 -5.24
C THR A 147 23.12 13.66 -6.24
N THR A 148 23.13 12.40 -6.68
CA THR A 148 24.19 11.85 -7.54
C THR A 148 23.58 10.85 -8.52
N LEU A 149 23.90 11.02 -9.82
CA LEU A 149 23.45 10.10 -10.85
C LEU A 149 24.02 8.71 -10.65
N GLY A 150 23.16 7.70 -10.73
CA GLY A 150 23.52 6.29 -10.56
C GLY A 150 23.55 5.80 -9.13
N GLU A 151 23.39 6.69 -8.14
CA GLU A 151 23.27 6.28 -6.74
C GLU A 151 21.82 6.00 -6.34
N TYR A 152 21.67 4.94 -5.57
CA TYR A 152 20.38 4.45 -5.09
C TYR A 152 20.47 4.07 -3.61
N ILE A 153 19.30 4.08 -2.96
CA ILE A 153 19.07 3.36 -1.72
C ILE A 153 18.11 2.22 -2.02
N TRP A 154 18.49 1.01 -1.66
CA TRP A 154 17.65 -0.18 -1.71
C TRP A 154 17.15 -0.51 -0.31
N LEU A 155 15.84 -0.63 -0.16
CA LEU A 155 15.22 -1.28 1.00
C LEU A 155 15.06 -2.76 0.66
N ILE A 156 15.68 -3.61 1.43
CA ILE A 156 15.80 -5.05 1.15
C ILE A 156 15.20 -5.81 2.31
N GLU A 157 14.23 -6.65 1.98
CA GLU A 157 13.58 -7.55 2.91
C GLU A 157 13.93 -8.98 2.56
N LEU A 158 14.50 -9.72 3.51
CA LEU A 158 14.82 -11.14 3.36
C LEU A 158 13.91 -12.00 4.22
N LYS A 159 13.57 -13.20 3.70
CA LYS A 159 12.78 -14.21 4.41
C LYS A 159 13.65 -15.00 5.39
N ASP A 160 13.06 -15.43 6.50
CA ASP A 160 13.68 -16.34 7.48
C ASP A 160 15.11 -15.95 7.82
N SER A 161 15.35 -14.68 8.14
CA SER A 161 16.69 -14.11 8.29
C SER A 161 16.80 -13.29 9.57
N GLY A 162 18.05 -13.05 10.00
CA GLY A 162 18.38 -12.28 11.18
C GLY A 162 19.67 -11.48 11.03
N TYR A 163 20.15 -10.92 12.12
CA TYR A 163 21.32 -10.04 12.14
C TYR A 163 22.60 -10.71 11.62
N ASP A 164 22.75 -12.03 11.80
CA ASP A 164 23.93 -12.77 11.31
C ASP A 164 24.01 -12.79 9.78
N GLU A 165 22.88 -12.92 9.09
CA GLU A 165 22.82 -12.81 7.63
C GLU A 165 23.12 -11.38 7.18
N PHE A 166 22.59 -10.38 7.88
CA PHE A 166 22.92 -8.97 7.62
C PHE A 166 24.43 -8.71 7.74
N LEU A 167 25.09 -9.20 8.80
CA LEU A 167 26.54 -9.02 9.00
C LEU A 167 27.39 -9.64 7.87
N LYS A 168 26.91 -10.72 7.24
CA LYS A 168 27.60 -11.30 6.08
C LYS A 168 27.44 -10.42 4.85
N ILE A 169 26.22 -9.94 4.60
CA ILE A 169 25.86 -9.10 3.45
C ILE A 169 26.54 -7.72 3.57
N SER A 170 26.58 -7.15 4.75
CA SER A 170 27.15 -5.81 5.00
C SER A 170 28.67 -5.69 4.79
N LYS A 171 29.34 -6.81 4.50
CA LYS A 171 30.77 -6.84 4.11
C LYS A 171 31.02 -6.50 2.65
N VAL A 172 29.97 -6.36 1.84
CA VAL A 172 30.11 -6.01 0.41
C VAL A 172 30.59 -4.57 0.30
N GLU A 173 31.74 -4.40 -0.34
CA GLU A 173 32.32 -3.08 -0.58
C GLU A 173 31.48 -2.26 -1.58
N GLY A 174 31.53 -0.94 -1.42
CA GLY A 174 30.81 0.00 -2.28
C GLY A 174 29.41 0.35 -1.81
N PHE A 175 28.99 -0.13 -0.63
CA PHE A 175 27.69 0.16 -0.03
C PHE A 175 27.78 0.66 1.39
N GLU A 176 26.89 1.59 1.73
CA GLU A 176 26.58 2.00 3.10
C GLU A 176 25.34 1.23 3.55
N PHE A 177 25.46 0.46 4.65
CA PHE A 177 24.39 -0.39 5.15
C PHE A 177 23.75 0.16 6.41
N LYS A 178 22.42 -0.03 6.54
CA LYS A 178 21.70 0.23 7.78
C LYS A 178 20.70 -0.91 8.05
N TYR A 179 20.85 -1.53 9.22
CA TYR A 179 19.92 -2.53 9.73
C TYR A 179 18.73 -1.89 10.41
N TYR A 180 17.52 -2.37 10.13
CA TYR A 180 16.28 -1.87 10.75
C TYR A 180 15.69 -2.87 11.74
N GLY A 181 15.85 -4.16 11.50
CA GLY A 181 15.40 -5.20 12.43
C GLY A 181 14.88 -6.45 11.73
N SER A 182 14.66 -7.48 12.55
CA SER A 182 13.93 -8.69 12.18
C SER A 182 12.54 -8.65 12.85
N PHE A 183 11.52 -9.17 12.17
CA PHE A 183 10.14 -9.10 12.65
C PHE A 183 9.30 -10.30 12.16
N PRO A 184 8.28 -10.72 12.94
CA PRO A 184 7.32 -11.73 12.51
C PRO A 184 6.32 -11.13 11.49
N LEU A 185 5.69 -12.00 10.72
CA LEU A 185 4.45 -11.71 10.01
C LEU A 185 3.27 -11.93 10.96
N ILE A 186 2.35 -10.99 11.04
CA ILE A 186 1.13 -11.05 11.87
C ILE A 186 -0.09 -10.99 10.97
#